data_b8eade32553e7e294ce56120a95fd112
#
_entry.id   b8eade32553e7e294ce56120a95fd112
#
_cell.length_a   1.000
_cell.length_b   1.000
_cell.length_c   1.000
_cell.angle_alpha   90.00
_cell.angle_beta   90.00
_cell.angle_gamma   90.00
#
_symmetry.space_group_name_H-M   'P 1'
#
loop_
_entity.id
_entity.type
_entity.pdbx_description
1 polymer ?
#
loop_
_entity_poly.entity_id
_entity_poly.type
_entity_poly.pdbx_seq_one_letter_code
_entity_poly.pdbx_strand_id
1 'polypeptide(L)'
;MEYLVIVTAALLLIGSISIAMPSKSSRKISKLRIDAKMLGCRISSNLYGENKFKNKNSFDVSYQIKNLTILKEGHFIRDKNKFILYSPVKLKYSESFESIKKQLEDVSDSLFEVIYTNSSILFLWNEISGIENLKIILNKIRKINYF
;
A
#
# COMPACT_ATOMS: atom_id res chain seq x y z
N MET A 1 -36.15 -6.83 42.35
CA MET A 1 -36.06 -5.61 41.50
C MET A 1 -34.63 -5.12 41.36
N GLU A 2 -33.87 -4.99 42.40
CA GLU A 2 -32.48 -4.49 42.33
C GLU A 2 -31.57 -5.37 41.47
N TYR A 3 -31.69 -6.69 41.59
CA TYR A 3 -30.89 -7.61 40.76
C TYR A 3 -31.17 -7.51 39.27
N LEU A 4 -32.41 -7.23 38.90
CA LEU A 4 -32.80 -7.05 37.49
C LEU A 4 -32.13 -5.83 36.89
N VAL A 5 -32.06 -4.73 37.63
CA VAL A 5 -31.43 -3.48 37.18
C VAL A 5 -29.92 -3.69 37.03
N ILE A 6 -29.28 -4.39 37.96
CA ILE A 6 -27.85 -4.69 37.89
C ILE A 6 -27.52 -5.58 36.71
N VAL A 7 -28.33 -6.61 36.46
CA VAL A 7 -28.13 -7.53 35.32
C VAL A 7 -28.32 -6.80 33.99
N THR A 8 -29.35 -5.97 33.85
CA THR A 8 -29.57 -5.20 32.61
C THR A 8 -28.47 -4.19 32.38
N ALA A 9 -28.00 -3.48 33.40
CA ALA A 9 -26.88 -2.56 33.28
C ALA A 9 -25.59 -3.28 32.86
N ALA A 10 -25.31 -4.46 33.45
CA ALA A 10 -24.15 -5.27 33.09
C ALA A 10 -24.22 -5.76 31.63
N LEU A 11 -25.38 -6.20 31.17
CA LEU A 11 -25.59 -6.63 29.78
C LEU A 11 -25.41 -5.48 28.79
N LEU A 12 -25.89 -4.29 29.11
CA LEU A 12 -25.70 -3.10 28.28
C LEU A 12 -24.22 -2.70 28.18
N LEU A 13 -23.49 -2.77 29.29
CA LEU A 13 -22.05 -2.49 29.32
C LEU A 13 -21.26 -3.50 28.48
N ILE A 14 -21.55 -4.80 28.65
CA ILE A 14 -20.88 -5.87 27.86
C ILE A 14 -21.20 -5.71 26.39
N GLY A 15 -22.45 -5.43 26.04
CA GLY A 15 -22.87 -5.19 24.65
C GLY A 15 -22.15 -4.01 24.02
N SER A 16 -22.05 -2.88 24.73
CA SER A 16 -21.37 -1.69 24.20
C SER A 16 -19.86 -1.91 24.02
N ILE A 17 -19.20 -2.62 24.93
CA ILE A 17 -17.80 -2.96 24.81
C ILE A 17 -17.56 -3.89 23.60
N SER A 18 -18.44 -4.86 23.39
CA SER A 18 -18.33 -5.80 22.25
C SER A 18 -18.44 -5.10 20.91
N ILE A 19 -19.30 -4.07 20.79
CA ILE A 19 -19.45 -3.28 19.58
C ILE A 19 -18.22 -2.38 19.34
N ALA A 20 -17.63 -1.87 20.40
CA ALA A 20 -16.46 -0.98 20.32
C ALA A 20 -15.15 -1.72 20.03
N MET A 21 -15.09 -3.04 20.17
CA MET A 21 -13.88 -3.81 19.90
C MET A 21 -13.61 -3.93 18.40
N PRO A 22 -12.40 -3.56 17.94
CA PRO A 22 -12.04 -3.74 16.54
C PRO A 22 -11.95 -5.23 16.17
N SER A 23 -12.36 -5.57 14.95
CA SER A 23 -12.31 -6.93 14.43
C SER A 23 -10.86 -7.46 14.37
N LYS A 24 -10.70 -8.79 14.33
CA LYS A 24 -9.37 -9.42 14.18
C LYS A 24 -8.65 -8.93 12.92
N SER A 25 -9.39 -8.77 11.82
CA SER A 25 -8.86 -8.25 10.56
C SER A 25 -8.37 -6.81 10.71
N SER A 26 -9.14 -5.96 11.36
CA SER A 26 -8.77 -4.56 11.62
C SER A 26 -7.50 -4.46 12.48
N ARG A 27 -7.36 -5.32 13.47
CA ARG A 27 -6.15 -5.38 14.32
C ARG A 27 -4.90 -5.80 13.52
N LYS A 28 -5.04 -6.78 12.62
CA LYS A 28 -3.94 -7.22 11.76
C LYS A 28 -3.47 -6.10 10.83
N ILE A 29 -4.40 -5.38 10.22
CA ILE A 29 -4.08 -4.23 9.34
C ILE A 29 -3.43 -3.10 10.14
N SER A 30 -3.93 -2.78 11.33
CA SER A 30 -3.34 -1.77 12.19
C SER A 30 -1.90 -2.11 12.58
N LYS A 31 -1.65 -3.36 12.95
CA LYS A 31 -0.29 -3.84 13.24
C LYS A 31 0.61 -3.76 12.01
N LEU A 32 0.12 -4.20 10.86
CA LEU A 32 0.83 -4.12 9.59
C LEU A 32 1.28 -2.68 9.28
N ARG A 33 0.38 -1.71 9.47
CA ARG A 33 0.68 -0.30 9.22
C ARG A 33 1.70 0.28 10.18
N ILE A 34 1.70 -0.16 11.43
CA ILE A 34 2.73 0.20 12.41
C ILE A 34 4.08 -0.36 11.97
N ASP A 35 4.13 -1.63 11.61
CA ASP A 35 5.35 -2.29 11.13
C ASP A 35 5.86 -1.64 9.84
N ALA A 36 4.97 -1.26 8.93
CA ALA A 36 5.30 -0.54 7.71
C ALA A 36 5.93 0.84 8.00
N LYS A 37 5.41 1.57 8.98
CA LYS A 37 6.02 2.84 9.41
C LYS A 37 7.43 2.65 9.95
N MET A 38 7.69 1.58 10.66
CA MET A 38 9.03 1.23 11.13
C MET A 38 9.98 0.89 9.97
N LEU A 39 9.47 0.41 8.84
CA LEU A 39 10.21 0.19 7.61
C LEU A 39 10.43 1.46 6.77
N GLY A 40 10.00 2.61 7.24
CA GLY A 40 10.13 3.88 6.56
C GLY A 40 8.99 4.26 5.63
N CYS A 41 7.87 3.55 5.70
CA CYS A 41 6.68 3.87 4.91
C CYS A 41 5.86 4.98 5.56
N ARG A 42 5.38 5.89 4.73
CA ARG A 42 4.34 6.86 5.06
C ARG A 42 3.03 6.36 4.50
N ILE A 43 1.99 6.30 5.32
CA ILE A 43 0.69 5.75 4.92
C ILE A 43 -0.32 6.88 4.88
N SER A 44 -1.04 7.00 3.78
CA SER A 44 -2.10 7.98 3.60
C SER A 44 -3.39 7.28 3.20
N SER A 45 -4.42 7.50 3.99
CA SER A 45 -5.79 7.12 3.62
C SER A 45 -6.42 8.09 2.64
N ASN A 46 -5.82 9.26 2.48
CA ASN A 46 -6.31 10.29 1.58
C ASN A 46 -5.62 10.19 0.24
N LEU A 47 -6.34 9.66 -0.72
CA LEU A 47 -6.01 9.79 -2.13
C LEU A 47 -6.39 11.18 -2.66
N TYR A 48 -6.59 12.15 -1.75
CA TYR A 48 -7.13 13.47 -2.06
C TYR A 48 -6.09 14.42 -2.64
N GLY A 49 -6.61 15.31 -3.44
CA GLY A 49 -5.93 16.42 -4.05
C GLY A 49 -5.24 16.05 -5.34
N GLU A 50 -4.06 15.54 -5.27
CA GLU A 50 -3.31 15.11 -6.45
C GLU A 50 -3.49 13.61 -6.66
N ASN A 51 -4.64 13.21 -7.14
CA ASN A 51 -4.98 11.82 -7.42
C ASN A 51 -4.15 11.29 -8.57
N LYS A 52 -2.92 10.95 -8.27
CA LYS A 52 -1.98 10.39 -9.25
C LYS A 52 -2.33 8.95 -9.62
N PHE A 53 -2.93 8.20 -8.70
CA PHE A 53 -3.28 6.81 -8.93
C PHE A 53 -4.50 6.66 -9.86
N LYS A 54 -4.40 5.71 -10.78
CA LYS A 54 -5.46 5.39 -11.75
C LYS A 54 -6.26 4.16 -11.37
N ASN A 55 -5.60 3.18 -10.74
CA ASN A 55 -6.25 1.95 -10.27
C ASN A 55 -6.69 2.13 -8.83
N LYS A 56 -7.92 2.60 -8.65
CA LYS A 56 -8.49 2.84 -7.32
C LYS A 56 -9.59 1.86 -7.00
N ASN A 57 -9.37 1.09 -5.95
CA ASN A 57 -10.45 0.49 -5.21
C ASN A 57 -10.78 1.38 -4.00
N SER A 58 -12.04 1.39 -3.58
CA SER A 58 -12.54 2.27 -2.51
C SER A 58 -11.85 2.10 -1.15
N PHE A 59 -11.08 1.04 -0.97
CA PHE A 59 -10.39 0.71 0.27
C PHE A 59 -8.87 0.92 0.19
N ASP A 60 -8.38 1.40 -0.93
CA ASP A 60 -6.95 1.51 -1.15
C ASP A 60 -6.34 2.63 -0.33
N VAL A 61 -5.27 2.28 0.33
CA VAL A 61 -4.43 3.19 1.08
C VAL A 61 -3.10 3.27 0.36
N SER A 62 -2.64 4.48 0.10
CA SER A 62 -1.35 4.67 -0.55
C SER A 62 -0.21 4.64 0.45
N TYR A 63 0.85 3.96 0.08
CA TYR A 63 2.11 3.92 0.80
C TYR A 63 3.14 4.76 0.07
N GLN A 64 3.98 5.44 0.81
CA GLN A 64 5.01 6.30 0.28
C GLN A 64 6.34 6.05 0.98
N ILE A 65 7.40 5.97 0.21
CA ILE A 65 8.77 5.89 0.70
C ILE A 65 9.63 6.96 0.02
N LYS A 66 10.79 7.23 0.59
CA LYS A 66 11.77 8.13 -0.02
C LYS A 66 12.38 7.48 -1.26
N ASN A 67 12.49 8.23 -2.34
CA ASN A 67 13.13 7.75 -3.57
C ASN A 67 14.63 7.96 -3.53
N LEU A 68 15.36 6.88 -3.36
CA LEU A 68 16.83 6.84 -3.42
C LEU A 68 17.34 6.17 -4.70
N THR A 69 16.44 5.85 -5.62
CA THR A 69 16.78 5.19 -6.89
C THR A 69 17.21 6.21 -7.95
N ILE A 70 17.75 5.71 -9.03
CA ILE A 70 18.11 6.51 -10.21
C ILE A 70 16.85 6.95 -10.98
N LEU A 71 15.79 6.15 -10.90
CA LEU A 71 14.52 6.45 -11.58
C LEU A 71 13.77 7.57 -10.85
N LYS A 72 13.74 8.75 -11.44
CA LYS A 72 13.14 9.96 -10.85
C LYS A 72 11.73 10.27 -11.35
N GLU A 73 11.26 9.57 -12.34
CA GLU A 73 9.95 9.76 -12.92
C GLU A 73 9.46 8.46 -13.56
N GLY A 74 8.24 8.07 -13.25
CA GLY A 74 7.63 6.89 -13.85
C GLY A 74 6.34 6.52 -13.14
N HIS A 75 5.31 6.23 -13.90
CA HIS A 75 4.02 5.77 -13.42
C HIS A 75 3.67 4.45 -14.08
N PHE A 76 3.66 3.38 -13.30
CA PHE A 76 3.43 2.03 -13.77
C PHE A 76 2.15 1.48 -13.15
N ILE A 77 1.33 0.85 -13.97
CA ILE A 77 0.06 0.23 -13.56
C ILE A 77 0.12 -1.26 -13.90
N ARG A 78 -0.32 -2.10 -12.97
CA ARG A 78 -0.43 -3.53 -13.23
C ARG A 78 -1.65 -3.83 -14.09
N ASP A 79 -1.43 -4.52 -15.19
CA ASP A 79 -2.46 -5.13 -16.01
C ASP A 79 -2.24 -6.64 -16.06
N LYS A 80 -3.04 -7.39 -15.30
CA LYS A 80 -2.88 -8.83 -15.09
C LYS A 80 -1.49 -9.14 -14.52
N ASN A 81 -0.63 -9.80 -15.30
CA ASN A 81 0.71 -10.21 -14.87
C ASN A 81 1.82 -9.26 -15.34
N LYS A 82 1.46 -8.16 -15.98
CA LYS A 82 2.41 -7.21 -16.57
C LYS A 82 2.20 -5.81 -16.00
N PHE A 83 3.26 -5.02 -16.03
CA PHE A 83 3.18 -3.59 -15.75
C PHE A 83 3.15 -2.80 -17.04
N ILE A 84 2.23 -1.83 -17.11
CA ILE A 84 2.10 -0.90 -18.23
C ILE A 84 2.62 0.45 -17.76
N LEU A 85 3.41 1.10 -18.59
CA LEU A 85 3.83 2.47 -18.38
C LEU A 85 2.68 3.42 -18.75
N TYR A 86 2.18 4.14 -17.74
CA TYR A 86 1.17 5.18 -17.94
C TYR A 86 1.80 6.51 -18.36
N SER A 87 2.88 6.92 -17.71
CA SER A 87 3.63 8.16 -18.01
C SER A 87 5.02 8.12 -17.37
N PRO A 88 5.98 8.90 -17.84
CA PRO A 88 5.97 9.70 -19.07
C PRO A 88 6.25 8.79 -20.30
N VAL A 89 5.66 9.15 -21.43
CA VAL A 89 5.82 8.38 -22.68
C VAL A 89 7.29 8.28 -23.12
N LYS A 90 8.08 9.30 -22.86
CA LYS A 90 9.52 9.34 -23.18
C LYS A 90 10.32 8.20 -22.54
N LEU A 91 9.90 7.71 -21.36
CA LEU A 91 10.56 6.59 -20.67
C LEU A 91 10.48 5.30 -21.48
N LYS A 92 9.40 5.10 -22.23
CA LYS A 92 9.20 3.94 -23.10
C LYS A 92 10.29 3.79 -24.17
N TYR A 93 10.86 4.89 -24.59
CA TYR A 93 11.90 4.93 -25.61
C TYR A 93 13.32 4.94 -25.04
N SER A 94 13.45 4.87 -23.71
CA SER A 94 14.77 4.74 -23.07
C SER A 94 15.29 3.31 -23.16
N GLU A 95 16.59 3.16 -23.26
CA GLU A 95 17.25 1.84 -23.30
C GLU A 95 17.00 1.01 -22.03
N SER A 96 16.77 1.68 -20.92
CA SER A 96 16.55 1.06 -19.62
C SER A 96 15.11 0.61 -19.37
N PHE A 97 14.17 0.98 -20.24
CA PHE A 97 12.74 0.71 -20.02
C PHE A 97 12.42 -0.77 -19.86
N GLU A 98 12.91 -1.62 -20.72
CA GLU A 98 12.67 -3.05 -20.66
C GLU A 98 13.26 -3.69 -19.38
N SER A 99 14.41 -3.23 -18.94
CA SER A 99 15.01 -3.68 -17.69
C SER A 99 14.16 -3.29 -16.48
N ILE A 100 13.69 -2.05 -16.42
CA ILE A 100 12.81 -1.55 -15.35
C ILE A 100 11.50 -2.34 -15.33
N LYS A 101 10.88 -2.51 -16.49
CA LYS A 101 9.64 -3.27 -16.64
C LYS A 101 9.77 -4.70 -16.13
N LYS A 102 10.83 -5.39 -16.52
CA LYS A 102 11.13 -6.74 -16.07
C LYS A 102 11.33 -6.82 -14.56
N GLN A 103 12.08 -5.88 -13.98
CA GLN A 103 12.27 -5.81 -12.54
C GLN A 103 10.95 -5.61 -11.78
N LEU A 104 10.02 -4.81 -12.33
CA LEU A 104 8.69 -4.61 -11.75
C LEU A 104 7.80 -5.85 -11.90
N GLU A 105 7.89 -6.56 -13.01
CA GLU A 105 7.13 -7.79 -13.25
C GLU A 105 7.53 -8.91 -12.27
N ASP A 106 8.77 -8.91 -11.81
CA ASP A 106 9.27 -9.84 -10.79
C ASP A 106 8.81 -9.50 -9.36
N VAL A 107 8.13 -8.38 -9.17
CA VAL A 107 7.57 -8.00 -7.86
C VAL A 107 6.29 -8.80 -7.59
N SER A 108 5.98 -8.98 -6.32
CA SER A 108 4.76 -9.65 -5.86
C SER A 108 3.50 -9.16 -6.60
N ASP A 109 2.60 -10.09 -6.93
CA ASP A 109 1.28 -9.79 -7.52
C ASP A 109 0.41 -8.89 -6.65
N SER A 110 0.77 -8.70 -5.39
CA SER A 110 0.08 -7.80 -4.48
C SER A 110 0.33 -6.32 -4.75
N LEU A 111 1.29 -5.97 -5.58
CA LEU A 111 1.56 -4.59 -6.00
C LEU A 111 0.73 -4.23 -7.24
N PHE A 112 -0.11 -3.19 -7.14
CA PHE A 112 -1.02 -2.81 -8.21
C PHE A 112 -0.55 -1.61 -9.03
N GLU A 113 0.06 -0.63 -8.40
CA GLU A 113 0.45 0.61 -9.05
C GLU A 113 1.63 1.23 -8.33
N VAL A 114 2.56 1.78 -9.08
CA VAL A 114 3.77 2.44 -8.56
C VAL A 114 4.00 3.75 -9.28
N ILE A 115 4.25 4.80 -8.52
CA ILE A 115 4.61 6.12 -9.05
C ILE A 115 5.96 6.52 -8.50
N TYR A 116 6.93 6.70 -9.39
CA TYR A 116 8.24 7.28 -9.06
C TYR A 116 8.18 8.79 -9.26
N THR A 117 8.55 9.52 -8.24
CA THR A 117 8.78 10.97 -8.30
C THR A 117 10.22 11.28 -7.94
N ASN A 118 10.62 12.52 -8.09
CA ASN A 118 11.98 12.93 -7.77
C ASN A 118 12.38 12.65 -6.31
N SER A 119 11.46 12.81 -5.38
CA SER A 119 11.70 12.71 -3.94
C SER A 119 11.12 11.47 -3.28
N SER A 120 10.12 10.84 -3.90
CA SER A 120 9.37 9.76 -3.28
C SER A 120 8.91 8.71 -4.28
N ILE A 121 8.61 7.53 -3.76
CA ILE A 121 7.96 6.45 -4.47
C ILE A 121 6.62 6.20 -3.78
N LEU A 122 5.53 6.31 -4.53
CA LEU A 122 4.18 6.03 -4.05
C LEU A 122 3.71 4.71 -4.66
N PHE A 123 3.03 3.89 -3.89
CA PHE A 123 2.51 2.63 -4.42
C PHE A 123 1.20 2.22 -3.76
N LEU A 124 0.40 1.51 -4.55
CA LEU A 124 -0.81 0.82 -4.10
C LEU A 124 -0.54 -0.68 -4.08
N TRP A 125 -0.92 -1.33 -3.00
CA TRP A 125 -0.74 -2.77 -2.86
C TRP A 125 -1.85 -3.38 -2.01
N ASN A 126 -1.94 -4.70 -2.03
CA ASN A 126 -2.92 -5.43 -1.24
C ASN A 126 -2.39 -5.68 0.18
N GLU A 127 -2.88 -4.92 1.15
CA GLU A 127 -2.48 -5.04 2.57
C GLU A 127 -2.78 -6.42 3.17
N ILE A 128 -3.76 -7.15 2.62
CA ILE A 128 -4.11 -8.50 3.09
C ILE A 128 -2.96 -9.49 2.87
N SER A 129 -2.08 -9.22 1.91
CA SER A 129 -0.91 -10.06 1.61
C SER A 129 0.09 -10.14 2.77
N GLY A 130 0.07 -9.19 3.70
CA GLY A 130 0.87 -9.20 4.91
C GLY A 130 2.22 -8.52 4.79
N ILE A 131 2.90 -8.40 5.94
CA ILE A 131 4.16 -7.65 6.06
C ILE A 131 5.31 -8.27 5.25
N GLU A 132 5.35 -9.58 5.09
CA GLU A 132 6.41 -10.23 4.32
C GLU A 132 6.36 -9.85 2.84
N ASN A 133 5.17 -9.77 2.26
CA ASN A 133 4.99 -9.26 0.90
C ASN A 133 5.37 -7.78 0.78
N LEU A 134 5.06 -6.97 1.79
CA LEU A 134 5.49 -5.58 1.82
C LEU A 134 7.02 -5.45 1.81
N LYS A 135 7.72 -6.27 2.57
CA LYS A 135 9.19 -6.30 2.58
C LYS A 135 9.76 -6.66 1.21
N ILE A 136 9.16 -7.62 0.52
CA ILE A 136 9.55 -8.01 -0.85
C ILE A 136 9.34 -6.84 -1.80
N ILE A 137 8.16 -6.20 -1.76
CA ILE A 137 7.85 -5.03 -2.59
C ILE A 137 8.86 -3.91 -2.34
N LEU A 138 9.10 -3.54 -1.09
CA LEU A 138 10.04 -2.48 -0.73
C LEU A 138 11.45 -2.78 -1.20
N ASN A 139 11.90 -4.01 -1.03
CA ASN A 139 13.23 -4.42 -1.48
C ASN A 139 13.40 -4.27 -3.00
N LYS A 140 12.37 -4.63 -3.76
CA LYS A 140 12.38 -4.54 -5.23
C LYS A 140 12.28 -3.09 -5.72
N ILE A 141 11.31 -2.33 -5.26
CA ILE A 141 11.11 -0.95 -5.74
C ILE A 141 12.23 0.00 -5.34
N ARG A 142 12.90 -0.25 -4.21
CA ARG A 142 14.08 0.52 -3.77
C ARG A 142 15.34 0.21 -4.57
N LYS A 143 15.40 -0.94 -5.22
CA LYS A 143 16.59 -1.43 -5.93
C LYS A 143 16.45 -1.38 -7.45
N ILE A 144 15.45 -0.69 -7.96
CA ILE A 144 15.33 -0.53 -9.41
C ILE A 144 16.51 0.29 -9.91
N ASN A 145 17.28 -0.34 -10.77
CA ASN A 145 18.44 0.23 -11.42
C ASN A 145 18.31 0.09 -12.95
N TYR A 146 19.02 0.92 -13.68
CA TYR A 146 19.03 0.90 -15.15
C TYR A 146 19.85 -0.25 -15.76
N PHE A 147 20.17 -1.25 -14.98
CA PHE A 147 20.96 -2.41 -15.44
C PHE A 147 20.10 -3.63 -15.68
#